data_73298e451357e42cbec06e7487a79690
#
_entry.id   73298e451357e42cbec06e7487a79690
#
_cell.length_a   1.000
_cell.length_b   1.000
_cell.length_c   1.000
_cell.angle_alpha   90.00
_cell.angle_beta   90.00
_cell.angle_gamma   90.00
#
_symmetry.space_group_name_H-M   'P 1'
#
loop_
_entity.id
_entity.type
_entity.pdbx_description
1 polymer ?
#
loop_
_entity_poly.entity_id
_entity_poly.type
_entity_poly.pdbx_seq_one_letter_code
_entity_poly.pdbx_strand_id
1 'polypeptide(L)'
;LLSMIGVVASSVVMAGFAFAREMFVIATFLAYLVVITVTAMALGWLALRRKRDQAAYRGAGYRAAAVLNVVSGLAVFAFGIQQGDALLMGFSWVGIIIGGQMFWRAWKPLAEAKWWLREHIGAMLGCGVATHIAFLGIGIRRLTDAMGVQVDLGLVAWFAPVAVSFLAGLWLERKYLAAPARRSAAVTAG
;
A
#
# COMPACT_ATOMS: atom_id res chain seq x y z
N LEU A 1 -1.57 -3.76 -14.25
CA LEU A 1 -2.94 -3.48 -13.84
C LEU A 1 -3.81 -4.74 -13.83
N LEU A 2 -3.85 -5.51 -14.94
CA LEU A 2 -4.67 -6.75 -15.03
C LEU A 2 -4.30 -7.76 -13.95
N SER A 3 -3.02 -8.00 -13.69
CA SER A 3 -2.57 -8.88 -12.60
C SER A 3 -3.07 -8.43 -11.23
N MET A 4 -3.06 -7.13 -10.96
CA MET A 4 -3.56 -6.58 -9.70
C MET A 4 -5.08 -6.69 -9.56
N ILE A 5 -5.82 -6.56 -10.67
CA ILE A 5 -7.27 -6.83 -10.67
C ILE A 5 -7.53 -8.29 -10.28
N GLY A 6 -6.74 -9.24 -10.82
CA GLY A 6 -6.82 -10.64 -10.45
C GLY A 6 -6.53 -10.89 -8.96
N VAL A 7 -5.50 -10.24 -8.42
CA VAL A 7 -5.16 -10.31 -6.97
C VAL A 7 -6.30 -9.77 -6.11
N VAL A 8 -6.86 -8.60 -6.46
CA VAL A 8 -7.99 -8.01 -5.73
C VAL A 8 -9.22 -8.92 -5.81
N ALA A 9 -9.57 -9.40 -7.00
CA ALA A 9 -10.73 -10.27 -7.19
C ALA A 9 -10.61 -11.56 -6.37
N SER A 10 -9.44 -12.21 -6.39
CA SER A 10 -9.19 -13.40 -5.56
C SER A 10 -9.26 -13.10 -4.07
N SER A 11 -8.75 -11.94 -3.63
CA SER A 11 -8.82 -11.53 -2.22
C SER A 11 -10.26 -11.28 -1.77
N VAL A 12 -11.10 -10.69 -2.62
CA VAL A 12 -12.54 -10.49 -2.32
C VAL A 12 -13.26 -11.84 -2.18
N VAL A 13 -13.02 -12.77 -3.13
CA VAL A 13 -13.61 -14.11 -3.07
C VAL A 13 -13.16 -14.85 -1.80
N MET A 14 -11.87 -14.79 -1.48
CA MET A 14 -11.31 -15.42 -0.28
C MET A 14 -11.86 -14.80 1.01
N ALA A 15 -12.02 -13.48 1.06
CA ALA A 15 -12.63 -12.80 2.20
C ALA A 15 -14.09 -13.25 2.42
N GLY A 16 -14.87 -13.31 1.33
CA GLY A 16 -16.25 -13.81 1.37
C GLY A 16 -16.34 -15.27 1.82
N PHE A 17 -15.43 -16.12 1.33
CA PHE A 17 -15.35 -17.51 1.73
C PHE A 17 -14.96 -17.68 3.21
N ALA A 18 -14.00 -16.89 3.69
CA ALA A 18 -13.59 -16.88 5.09
C ALA A 18 -14.75 -16.40 6.00
N PHE A 19 -15.49 -15.38 5.55
CA PHE A 19 -16.66 -14.90 6.28
C PHE A 19 -17.75 -15.99 6.38
N ALA A 20 -18.07 -16.68 5.27
CA ALA A 20 -19.03 -17.77 5.25
C ALA A 20 -18.62 -19.00 6.10
N ARG A 21 -17.33 -19.11 6.41
CA ARG A 21 -16.76 -20.13 7.31
C ARG A 21 -16.57 -19.64 8.76
N GLU A 22 -17.11 -18.47 9.09
CA GLU A 22 -16.98 -17.85 10.43
C GLU A 22 -15.53 -17.56 10.85
N MET A 23 -14.60 -17.49 9.88
CA MET A 23 -13.18 -17.16 10.08
C MET A 23 -13.01 -15.63 10.09
N PHE A 24 -13.64 -14.94 11.04
CA PHE A 24 -13.79 -13.49 11.04
C PHE A 24 -12.46 -12.71 11.05
N VAL A 25 -11.44 -13.22 11.74
CA VAL A 25 -10.10 -12.60 11.76
C VAL A 25 -9.52 -12.55 10.34
N ILE A 26 -9.54 -13.70 9.65
CA ILE A 26 -9.02 -13.81 8.27
C ILE A 26 -9.87 -12.99 7.30
N ALA A 27 -11.21 -13.08 7.43
CA ALA A 27 -12.13 -12.33 6.58
C ALA A 27 -11.91 -10.81 6.70
N THR A 28 -11.80 -10.30 7.94
CA THR A 28 -11.55 -8.88 8.21
C THR A 28 -10.20 -8.45 7.67
N PHE A 29 -9.15 -9.24 7.86
CA PHE A 29 -7.82 -8.94 7.36
C PHE A 29 -7.80 -8.88 5.82
N LEU A 30 -8.38 -9.88 5.15
CA LEU A 30 -8.43 -9.90 3.68
C LEU A 30 -9.26 -8.74 3.12
N ALA A 31 -10.42 -8.44 3.72
CA ALA A 31 -11.23 -7.29 3.31
C ALA A 31 -10.47 -5.97 3.45
N TYR A 32 -9.72 -5.82 4.53
CA TYR A 32 -8.86 -4.66 4.74
C TYR A 32 -7.73 -4.56 3.71
N LEU A 33 -7.06 -5.66 3.39
CA LEU A 33 -6.04 -5.70 2.34
C LEU A 33 -6.62 -5.29 0.97
N VAL A 34 -7.88 -5.68 0.67
CA VAL A 34 -8.58 -5.22 -0.54
C VAL A 34 -8.68 -3.70 -0.56
N VAL A 35 -9.09 -3.06 0.54
CA VAL A 35 -9.20 -1.59 0.62
C VAL A 35 -7.88 -0.91 0.31
N ILE A 36 -6.79 -1.34 0.95
CA ILE A 36 -5.45 -0.75 0.75
C ILE A 36 -4.98 -0.97 -0.70
N THR A 37 -5.14 -2.19 -1.22
CA THR A 37 -4.65 -2.57 -2.54
C THR A 37 -5.43 -1.88 -3.66
N VAL A 38 -6.75 -1.81 -3.56
CA VAL A 38 -7.60 -1.06 -4.51
C VAL A 38 -7.26 0.41 -4.50
N THR A 39 -7.05 0.99 -3.31
CA THR A 39 -6.60 2.39 -3.19
C THR A 39 -5.28 2.60 -3.91
N ALA A 40 -4.27 1.78 -3.63
CA ALA A 40 -2.95 1.89 -4.27
C ALA A 40 -3.06 1.74 -5.80
N MET A 41 -3.77 0.72 -6.29
CA MET A 41 -3.97 0.46 -7.71
C MET A 41 -4.66 1.64 -8.42
N ALA A 42 -5.76 2.13 -7.84
CA ALA A 42 -6.55 3.22 -8.42
C ALA A 42 -5.74 4.54 -8.45
N LEU A 43 -5.07 4.87 -7.35
CA LEU A 43 -4.27 6.09 -7.26
C LEU A 43 -3.04 6.04 -8.15
N GLY A 44 -2.36 4.90 -8.24
CA GLY A 44 -1.22 4.71 -9.13
C GLY A 44 -1.59 4.90 -10.60
N TRP A 45 -2.75 4.39 -11.01
CA TRP A 45 -3.27 4.58 -12.37
C TRP A 45 -3.73 6.02 -12.62
N LEU A 46 -4.47 6.62 -11.68
CA LEU A 46 -4.95 8.00 -11.79
C LEU A 46 -3.80 9.01 -11.80
N ALA A 47 -2.71 8.77 -11.07
CA ALA A 47 -1.54 9.64 -11.06
C ALA A 47 -0.95 9.82 -12.47
N LEU A 48 -0.87 8.74 -13.25
CA LEU A 48 -0.40 8.81 -14.64
C LEU A 48 -1.41 9.49 -15.57
N ARG A 49 -2.71 9.19 -15.37
CA ARG A 49 -3.79 9.76 -16.20
C ARG A 49 -3.96 11.26 -15.96
N ARG A 50 -3.82 11.71 -14.73
CA ARG A 50 -4.04 13.10 -14.29
C ARG A 50 -2.74 13.84 -13.97
N LYS A 51 -1.61 13.43 -14.52
CA LYS A 51 -0.28 14.00 -14.24
C LYS A 51 -0.17 15.52 -14.43
N ARG A 52 -1.05 16.12 -15.26
CA ARG A 52 -1.11 17.56 -15.54
C ARG A 52 -2.14 18.30 -14.70
N ASP A 53 -3.02 17.59 -14.02
CA ASP A 53 -4.12 18.15 -13.22
C ASP A 53 -4.14 17.55 -11.81
N GLN A 54 -3.37 18.19 -10.94
CA GLN A 54 -3.27 17.78 -9.54
C GLN A 54 -4.58 17.98 -8.78
N ALA A 55 -5.34 19.04 -9.15
CA ALA A 55 -6.62 19.33 -8.48
C ALA A 55 -7.65 18.24 -8.78
N ALA A 56 -7.76 17.82 -10.04
CA ALA A 56 -8.65 16.71 -10.42
C ALA A 56 -8.19 15.37 -9.81
N TYR A 57 -6.86 15.12 -9.70
CA TYR A 57 -6.34 13.93 -9.02
C TYR A 57 -6.77 13.89 -7.55
N ARG A 58 -6.70 15.02 -6.84
CA ARG A 58 -7.03 15.14 -5.41
C ARG A 58 -8.50 15.48 -5.15
N GLY A 59 -9.36 15.24 -6.12
CA GLY A 59 -10.80 15.44 -6.01
C GLY A 59 -11.47 14.54 -4.96
N ALA A 60 -12.79 14.47 -5.02
CA ALA A 60 -13.61 13.74 -4.05
C ALA A 60 -13.20 12.27 -3.87
N GLY A 61 -12.86 11.56 -4.97
CA GLY A 61 -12.43 10.17 -4.92
C GLY A 61 -11.15 9.94 -4.12
N TYR A 62 -10.16 10.83 -4.25
CA TYR A 62 -8.92 10.78 -3.46
C TYR A 62 -9.20 10.98 -1.97
N ARG A 63 -10.06 11.97 -1.63
CA ARG A 63 -10.45 12.25 -0.25
C ARG A 63 -11.26 11.10 0.35
N ALA A 64 -12.20 10.54 -0.41
CA ALA A 64 -12.97 9.38 0.02
C ALA A 64 -12.06 8.17 0.29
N ALA A 65 -11.08 7.91 -0.57
CA ALA A 65 -10.10 6.85 -0.36
C ALA A 65 -9.25 7.11 0.89
N ALA A 66 -8.84 8.36 1.16
CA ALA A 66 -8.12 8.72 2.38
C ALA A 66 -8.94 8.40 3.64
N VAL A 67 -10.19 8.82 3.68
CA VAL A 67 -11.11 8.55 4.80
C VAL A 67 -11.33 7.05 4.95
N LEU A 68 -11.58 6.33 3.85
CA LEU A 68 -11.81 4.89 3.88
C LEU A 68 -10.61 4.12 4.46
N ASN A 69 -9.37 4.50 4.08
CA ASN A 69 -8.17 3.86 4.63
C ASN A 69 -8.01 4.12 6.13
N VAL A 70 -8.24 5.34 6.60
CA VAL A 70 -8.15 5.67 8.03
C VAL A 70 -9.24 4.93 8.80
N VAL A 71 -10.50 5.02 8.38
CA VAL A 71 -11.63 4.41 9.08
C VAL A 71 -11.51 2.88 9.12
N SER A 72 -11.19 2.25 7.99
CA SER A 72 -10.98 0.80 7.96
C SER A 72 -9.78 0.38 8.80
N GLY A 73 -8.68 1.15 8.78
CA GLY A 73 -7.52 0.90 9.63
C GLY A 73 -7.86 0.97 11.12
N LEU A 74 -8.59 2.00 11.56
CA LEU A 74 -9.05 2.12 12.96
C LEU A 74 -9.99 0.97 13.36
N ALA A 75 -10.92 0.60 12.48
CA ALA A 75 -11.83 -0.52 12.73
C ALA A 75 -11.07 -1.85 12.87
N VAL A 76 -10.09 -2.11 11.98
CA VAL A 76 -9.24 -3.31 12.05
C VAL A 76 -8.36 -3.29 13.30
N PHE A 77 -7.83 -2.14 13.71
CA PHE A 77 -7.07 -2.00 14.93
C PHE A 77 -7.92 -2.35 16.18
N ALA A 78 -9.12 -1.78 16.28
CA ALA A 78 -10.03 -2.06 17.37
C ALA A 78 -10.42 -3.55 17.42
N PHE A 79 -10.71 -4.14 16.27
CA PHE A 79 -11.00 -5.57 16.18
C PHE A 79 -9.78 -6.43 16.54
N GLY A 80 -8.57 -6.03 16.12
CA GLY A 80 -7.32 -6.69 16.49
C GLY A 80 -7.07 -6.69 17.99
N ILE A 81 -7.37 -5.59 18.69
CA ILE A 81 -7.31 -5.53 20.17
C ILE A 81 -8.29 -6.54 20.78
N GLN A 82 -9.54 -6.59 20.31
CA GLN A 82 -10.55 -7.51 20.83
C GLN A 82 -10.16 -8.98 20.65
N GLN A 83 -9.48 -9.30 19.54
CA GLN A 83 -9.04 -10.67 19.23
C GLN A 83 -7.66 -11.01 19.83
N GLY A 84 -6.91 -10.03 20.33
CA GLY A 84 -5.52 -10.20 20.74
C GLY A 84 -4.58 -10.52 19.57
N ASP A 85 -4.94 -10.11 18.34
CA ASP A 85 -4.23 -10.46 17.11
C ASP A 85 -3.20 -9.39 16.72
N ALA A 86 -1.91 -9.75 16.89
CA ALA A 86 -0.78 -8.85 16.60
C ALA A 86 -0.68 -8.46 15.12
N LEU A 87 -1.10 -9.35 14.19
CA LEU A 87 -1.07 -9.07 12.75
C LEU A 87 -2.08 -7.99 12.41
N LEU A 88 -3.32 -8.10 12.89
CA LEU A 88 -4.36 -7.08 12.68
C LEU A 88 -3.93 -5.74 13.28
N MET A 89 -3.45 -5.73 14.54
CA MET A 89 -2.99 -4.51 15.20
C MET A 89 -1.84 -3.86 14.45
N GLY A 90 -0.83 -4.62 14.03
CA GLY A 90 0.32 -4.08 13.30
C GLY A 90 -0.02 -3.60 11.90
N PHE A 91 -0.83 -4.37 11.16
CA PHE A 91 -1.17 -4.04 9.77
C PHE A 91 -2.14 -2.87 9.64
N SER A 92 -3.00 -2.65 10.63
CA SER A 92 -3.94 -1.52 10.68
C SER A 92 -3.24 -0.16 10.51
N TRP A 93 -2.02 -0.02 11.04
CA TRP A 93 -1.22 1.18 10.91
C TRP A 93 -0.86 1.53 9.45
N VAL A 94 -0.78 0.53 8.57
CA VAL A 94 -0.48 0.78 7.14
C VAL A 94 -1.55 1.68 6.53
N GLY A 95 -2.83 1.36 6.68
CA GLY A 95 -3.92 2.17 6.14
C GLY A 95 -4.12 3.49 6.90
N ILE A 96 -3.92 3.50 8.22
CA ILE A 96 -3.99 4.73 9.03
C ILE A 96 -2.93 5.73 8.55
N ILE A 97 -1.68 5.29 8.36
CA ILE A 97 -0.59 6.15 7.91
C ILE A 97 -0.80 6.59 6.46
N ILE A 98 -1.14 5.67 5.56
CA ILE A 98 -1.40 5.99 4.15
C ILE A 98 -2.57 6.96 4.03
N GLY A 99 -3.70 6.66 4.66
CA GLY A 99 -4.87 7.51 4.64
C GLY A 99 -4.63 8.88 5.28
N GLY A 100 -3.90 8.93 6.39
CA GLY A 100 -3.50 10.18 7.05
C GLY A 100 -2.59 11.05 6.16
N GLN A 101 -1.61 10.44 5.49
CA GLN A 101 -0.76 11.13 4.52
C GLN A 101 -1.57 11.65 3.31
N MET A 102 -2.50 10.84 2.80
CA MET A 102 -3.40 11.26 1.73
C MET A 102 -4.26 12.44 2.16
N PHE A 103 -4.83 12.38 3.37
CA PHE A 103 -5.62 13.47 3.93
C PHE A 103 -4.81 14.76 4.02
N TRP A 104 -3.59 14.69 4.57
CA TRP A 104 -2.68 15.83 4.62
C TRP A 104 -2.37 16.40 3.23
N ARG A 105 -2.06 15.55 2.26
CA ARG A 105 -1.75 15.95 0.88
C ARG A 105 -2.96 16.49 0.13
N ALA A 106 -4.18 16.11 0.50
CA ALA A 106 -5.40 16.66 -0.10
C ALA A 106 -5.54 18.17 0.12
N TRP A 107 -5.01 18.68 1.24
CA TRP A 107 -5.08 20.10 1.60
C TRP A 107 -3.80 20.88 1.30
N LYS A 108 -2.67 20.20 1.17
CA LYS A 108 -1.38 20.82 0.83
C LYS A 108 -0.89 20.33 -0.52
N PRO A 109 -1.14 21.07 -1.61
CA PRO A 109 -0.63 20.73 -2.92
C PRO A 109 0.89 20.57 -2.90
N LEU A 110 1.41 19.53 -3.56
CA LEU A 110 2.84 19.35 -3.71
C LEU A 110 3.34 20.35 -4.76
N ALA A 111 4.31 21.16 -4.38
CA ALA A 111 4.97 22.10 -5.29
C ALA A 111 5.88 21.41 -6.32
N GLU A 112 6.04 20.09 -6.20
CA GLU A 112 6.93 19.30 -7.04
C GLU A 112 6.38 19.12 -8.47
N ALA A 113 7.18 19.45 -9.48
CA ALA A 113 6.80 19.24 -10.87
C ALA A 113 6.49 17.78 -11.23
N LYS A 114 7.10 16.82 -10.50
CA LYS A 114 6.93 15.38 -10.69
C LYS A 114 6.08 14.73 -9.60
N TRP A 115 5.14 15.44 -9.01
CA TRP A 115 4.25 14.93 -7.95
C TRP A 115 3.57 13.60 -8.34
N TRP A 116 3.14 13.47 -9.59
CA TRP A 116 2.51 12.26 -10.14
C TRP A 116 3.43 11.05 -10.11
N LEU A 117 4.74 11.26 -10.30
CA LEU A 117 5.72 10.17 -10.25
C LEU A 117 5.90 9.65 -8.83
N ARG A 118 5.92 10.55 -7.84
CA ARG A 118 5.95 10.17 -6.42
C ARG A 118 4.73 9.32 -6.05
N GLU A 119 3.54 9.79 -6.41
CA GLU A 119 2.29 9.06 -6.16
C GLU A 119 2.29 7.70 -6.87
N HIS A 120 2.76 7.65 -8.11
CA HIS A 120 2.84 6.40 -8.86
C HIS A 120 3.85 5.42 -8.25
N ILE A 121 5.05 5.86 -7.87
CA ILE A 121 6.06 5.02 -7.21
C ILE A 121 5.49 4.44 -5.92
N GLY A 122 4.91 5.27 -5.05
CA GLY A 122 4.31 4.82 -3.80
C GLY A 122 3.20 3.78 -4.02
N ALA A 123 2.34 4.02 -5.01
CA ALA A 123 1.28 3.09 -5.37
C ALA A 123 1.81 1.75 -5.90
N MET A 124 2.84 1.77 -6.75
CA MET A 124 3.46 0.54 -7.29
C MET A 124 4.16 -0.26 -6.19
N LEU A 125 4.85 0.40 -5.27
CA LEU A 125 5.43 -0.25 -4.10
C LEU A 125 4.35 -0.88 -3.21
N GLY A 126 3.25 -0.18 -2.95
CA GLY A 126 2.12 -0.72 -2.20
C GLY A 126 1.51 -1.96 -2.84
N CYS A 127 1.32 -1.95 -4.17
CA CYS A 127 0.89 -3.13 -4.92
C CYS A 127 1.92 -4.27 -4.83
N GLY A 128 3.22 -3.96 -4.90
CA GLY A 128 4.30 -4.92 -4.73
C GLY A 128 4.27 -5.57 -3.34
N VAL A 129 4.07 -4.79 -2.28
CA VAL A 129 3.91 -5.31 -0.91
C VAL A 129 2.80 -6.33 -0.85
N ALA A 130 1.61 -6.01 -1.35
CA ALA A 130 0.45 -6.91 -1.32
C ALA A 130 0.76 -8.25 -2.02
N THR A 131 1.43 -8.20 -3.18
CA THR A 131 1.80 -9.40 -3.93
C THR A 131 2.83 -10.25 -3.18
N HIS A 132 3.87 -9.63 -2.61
CA HIS A 132 4.90 -10.35 -1.86
C HIS A 132 4.37 -10.95 -0.56
N ILE A 133 3.48 -10.25 0.14
CA ILE A 133 2.81 -10.78 1.33
C ILE A 133 1.99 -12.03 0.98
N ALA A 134 1.18 -11.95 -0.09
CA ALA A 134 0.41 -13.11 -0.53
C ALA A 134 1.30 -14.30 -0.87
N PHE A 135 2.45 -14.06 -1.52
CA PHE A 135 3.41 -15.11 -1.85
C PHE A 135 4.12 -15.65 -0.61
N LEU A 136 4.68 -14.80 0.24
CA LEU A 136 5.46 -15.22 1.42
C LEU A 136 4.57 -15.80 2.52
N GLY A 137 3.41 -15.19 2.78
CA GLY A 137 2.52 -15.61 3.85
C GLY A 137 1.70 -16.86 3.53
N ILE A 138 1.34 -17.04 2.26
CA ILE A 138 0.44 -18.12 1.85
C ILE A 138 1.12 -19.04 0.83
N GLY A 139 1.75 -18.48 -0.20
CA GLY A 139 2.31 -19.22 -1.33
C GLY A 139 3.48 -20.10 -0.93
N ILE A 140 4.47 -19.56 -0.22
CA ILE A 140 5.64 -20.34 0.23
C ILE A 140 5.20 -21.48 1.15
N ARG A 141 4.33 -21.21 2.12
CA ARG A 141 3.86 -22.25 3.03
C ARG A 141 3.23 -23.43 2.27
N ARG A 142 2.33 -23.14 1.32
CA ARG A 142 1.73 -24.19 0.50
C ARG A 142 2.74 -24.96 -0.35
N LEU A 143 3.73 -24.26 -0.90
CA LEU A 143 4.79 -24.87 -1.69
C LEU A 143 5.66 -25.79 -0.84
N THR A 144 6.09 -25.33 0.32
CA THR A 144 6.93 -26.11 1.24
C THR A 144 6.18 -27.28 1.86
N ASP A 145 4.89 -27.13 2.19
CA ASP A 145 4.04 -28.23 2.64
C ASP A 145 3.95 -29.34 1.55
N ALA A 146 3.78 -28.95 0.27
CA ALA A 146 3.76 -29.88 -0.85
C ALA A 146 5.10 -30.60 -1.07
N MET A 147 6.21 -29.99 -0.64
CA MET A 147 7.57 -30.58 -0.68
C MET A 147 7.91 -31.36 0.60
N GLY A 148 6.99 -31.47 1.56
CA GLY A 148 7.23 -32.13 2.85
C GLY A 148 8.15 -31.35 3.79
N VAL A 149 8.37 -30.06 3.54
CA VAL A 149 9.20 -29.18 4.36
C VAL A 149 8.30 -28.20 5.11
N GLN A 150 8.47 -28.11 6.42
CA GLN A 150 7.73 -27.14 7.23
C GLN A 150 8.54 -25.84 7.36
N VAL A 151 8.07 -24.76 6.75
CA VAL A 151 8.64 -23.42 6.88
C VAL A 151 7.58 -22.48 7.45
N ASP A 152 7.82 -21.99 8.65
CA ASP A 152 7.00 -20.93 9.25
C ASP A 152 7.81 -19.64 9.32
N LEU A 153 7.44 -18.67 8.49
CA LEU A 153 8.04 -17.35 8.47
C LEU A 153 7.41 -16.40 9.51
N GLY A 154 6.34 -16.81 10.16
CA GLY A 154 5.63 -16.02 11.16
C GLY A 154 5.31 -14.59 10.67
N LEU A 155 5.49 -13.61 11.53
CA LEU A 155 5.26 -12.20 11.21
C LEU A 155 6.23 -11.63 10.18
N VAL A 156 7.39 -12.25 9.96
CA VAL A 156 8.37 -11.79 8.97
C VAL A 156 7.79 -11.81 7.56
N ALA A 157 6.99 -12.83 7.21
CA ALA A 157 6.31 -12.89 5.90
C ALA A 157 5.41 -11.68 5.63
N TRP A 158 4.87 -11.07 6.67
CA TRP A 158 3.92 -9.96 6.59
C TRP A 158 4.61 -8.59 6.62
N PHE A 159 5.62 -8.42 7.45
CA PHE A 159 6.24 -7.11 7.68
C PHE A 159 7.52 -6.88 6.87
N ALA A 160 8.27 -7.91 6.48
CA ALA A 160 9.48 -7.74 5.68
C ALA A 160 9.20 -7.06 4.32
N PRO A 161 8.16 -7.43 3.53
CA PRO A 161 7.84 -6.72 2.29
C PRO A 161 7.53 -5.24 2.50
N VAL A 162 6.88 -4.88 3.63
CA VAL A 162 6.59 -3.48 3.98
C VAL A 162 7.89 -2.71 4.22
N ALA A 163 8.80 -3.28 5.02
CA ALA A 163 10.09 -2.66 5.33
C ALA A 163 10.96 -2.49 4.07
N VAL A 164 11.06 -3.54 3.25
CA VAL A 164 11.80 -3.50 1.98
C VAL A 164 11.24 -2.43 1.04
N SER A 165 9.92 -2.36 0.91
CA SER A 165 9.27 -1.38 0.04
C SER A 165 9.44 0.05 0.56
N PHE A 166 9.45 0.25 1.88
CA PHE A 166 9.75 1.55 2.48
C PHE A 166 11.17 2.01 2.12
N LEU A 167 12.17 1.15 2.30
CA LEU A 167 13.56 1.45 1.94
C LEU A 167 13.72 1.69 0.43
N ALA A 168 13.08 0.87 -0.40
CA ALA A 168 13.06 1.06 -1.84
C ALA A 168 12.41 2.38 -2.23
N GLY A 169 11.34 2.78 -1.55
CA GLY A 169 10.66 4.07 -1.73
C GLY A 169 11.60 5.24 -1.47
N LEU A 170 12.29 5.23 -0.34
CA LEU A 170 13.28 6.26 0.00
C LEU A 170 14.39 6.35 -1.05
N TRP A 171 14.89 5.21 -1.51
CA TRP A 171 15.94 5.16 -2.55
C TRP A 171 15.43 5.71 -3.89
N LEU A 172 14.24 5.27 -4.34
CA LEU A 172 13.63 5.73 -5.59
C LEU A 172 13.30 7.23 -5.57
N GLU A 173 12.79 7.73 -4.44
CA GLU A 173 12.53 9.16 -4.28
C GLU A 173 13.82 9.98 -4.39
N ARG A 174 14.89 9.57 -3.72
CA ARG A 174 16.19 10.23 -3.82
C ARG A 174 16.75 10.19 -5.24
N LYS A 175 16.59 9.07 -5.95
CA LYS A 175 17.13 8.89 -7.29
C LYS A 175 16.37 9.67 -8.37
N TYR A 176 15.04 9.73 -8.29
CA TYR A 176 14.20 10.25 -9.39
C TYR A 176 13.52 11.59 -9.08
N LEU A 177 13.36 11.93 -7.80
CA LEU A 177 12.64 13.12 -7.37
C LEU A 177 13.54 14.18 -6.73
N ALA A 178 14.78 13.83 -6.31
CA ALA A 178 15.73 14.84 -5.86
C ALA A 178 15.92 15.87 -7.00
N ALA A 179 15.75 17.16 -6.68
CA ALA A 179 16.08 18.23 -7.60
C ALA A 179 17.55 18.06 -8.01
N PRO A 180 17.88 18.21 -9.32
CA PRO A 180 19.28 18.25 -9.72
C PRO A 180 19.95 19.33 -8.87
N ALA A 181 21.02 18.96 -8.18
CA ALA A 181 21.83 19.92 -7.40
C ALA A 181 22.06 21.10 -8.35
N ARG A 182 21.61 22.29 -7.97
CA ARG A 182 21.89 23.51 -8.73
C ARG A 182 23.38 23.47 -8.99
N ARG A 183 23.80 23.30 -10.25
CA ARG A 183 25.15 23.64 -10.68
C ARG A 183 25.28 25.12 -10.37
N SER A 184 25.79 25.38 -9.18
CA SER A 184 26.02 26.72 -8.67
C SER A 184 26.97 27.40 -9.63
N ALA A 185 26.48 28.40 -10.36
CA ALA A 185 27.19 29.61 -10.76
C ALA A 185 28.72 29.59 -10.61
N ALA A 186 29.40 28.87 -11.49
CA ALA A 186 30.83 29.05 -11.75
C ALA A 186 31.02 29.60 -13.15
N VAL A 187 30.12 30.53 -13.58
CA VAL A 187 30.26 31.26 -14.86
C VAL A 187 29.87 32.71 -14.63
N THR A 188 30.43 33.36 -13.61
CA THR A 188 30.51 34.83 -13.56
C THR A 188 31.75 35.23 -12.75
N ALA A 189 32.93 34.78 -13.19
CA ALA A 189 34.21 35.35 -12.85
C ALA A 189 35.16 35.02 -14.01
N GLY A 190 35.02 35.76 -15.09
CA GLY A 190 35.86 35.78 -16.27
C GLY A 190 35.61 37.05 -16.97
#